data_4b3a66ba0f0280da68a21a377846dce9
#
_entry.id   4b3a66ba0f0280da68a21a377846dce9
#
_cell.length_a   1.000
_cell.length_b   1.000
_cell.length_c   1.000
_cell.angle_alpha   90.00
_cell.angle_beta   90.00
_cell.angle_gamma   90.00
#
_symmetry.space_group_name_H-M   'P 1'
#
loop_
_entity.id
_entity.type
_entity.pdbx_description
1 polymer ?
#
loop_
_entity_poly.entity_id
_entity_poly.type
_entity_poly.pdbx_seq_one_letter_code
_entity_poly.pdbx_strand_id
1 'polypeptide(L)'
;GGMATSGMMSHWSGARQTPLMIEVVERMRQSKSLPLEFNPLSEHDSKWCISHECQKTTLGQMMCEAGVTVQLHTTVADVIMDGNRLQGVITESKSGREAILAQVTIDATGDGDVAARAGAEYILGREGDNACQPVTLMFRIGGVDYSRAVFPGSFESYMDIPKGEIQSLGKQ
;
A
#
# COMPACT_ATOMS: atom_id res chain seq x y z
N GLY A 1 0.48 -2.88 -3.71
CA GLY A 1 -0.91 -3.00 -3.31
C GLY A 1 -1.61 -1.69 -3.09
N GLY A 2 -2.89 -1.76 -2.82
CA GLY A 2 -3.79 -0.61 -2.70
C GLY A 2 -3.34 0.43 -1.67
N MET A 3 -2.83 0.01 -0.53
CA MET A 3 -2.36 0.94 0.51
C MET A 3 -1.25 1.86 0.03
N ALA A 4 -0.25 1.33 -0.65
CA ALA A 4 0.91 2.10 -1.10
C ALA A 4 0.64 2.89 -2.41
N THR A 5 -0.46 2.66 -3.06
CA THR A 5 -0.87 3.32 -4.30
C THR A 5 -2.06 4.23 -4.07
N SER A 6 -3.28 3.76 -4.24
CA SER A 6 -4.51 4.56 -4.05
C SER A 6 -4.74 4.97 -2.60
N GLY A 7 -4.30 4.18 -1.64
CA GLY A 7 -4.34 4.51 -0.21
C GLY A 7 -3.31 5.54 0.24
N MET A 8 -2.42 5.98 -0.64
CA MET A 8 -1.41 7.04 -0.40
C MET A 8 -0.47 6.77 0.78
N MET A 9 -0.30 5.51 1.20
CA MET A 9 0.67 5.15 2.22
C MET A 9 2.09 5.30 1.64
N SER A 10 2.77 6.35 2.05
CA SER A 10 4.10 6.70 1.53
C SER A 10 5.25 6.04 2.28
N HIS A 11 4.97 5.39 3.40
CA HIS A 11 5.99 4.74 4.23
C HIS A 11 6.00 3.25 3.99
N TRP A 12 7.17 2.71 3.70
CA TRP A 12 7.36 1.27 3.59
C TRP A 12 7.99 0.74 4.88
N SER A 13 7.51 -0.38 5.35
CA SER A 13 8.06 -1.10 6.50
C SER A 13 8.33 -2.56 6.13
N GLY A 14 9.21 -3.20 6.87
CA GLY A 14 9.57 -4.61 6.66
C GLY A 14 10.95 -4.81 6.03
N ALA A 15 11.22 -6.00 5.50
CA ALA A 15 12.49 -6.35 4.85
C ALA A 15 12.74 -5.52 3.60
N ARG A 16 13.84 -4.77 3.58
CA ARG A 16 14.10 -3.74 2.58
C ARG A 16 15.12 -4.12 1.51
N GLN A 17 15.73 -5.25 1.66
CA GLN A 17 16.84 -5.69 0.80
C GLN A 17 16.50 -6.92 -0.03
N THR A 18 15.22 -7.06 -0.40
CA THR A 18 14.86 -8.08 -1.38
C THR A 18 15.18 -7.60 -2.79
N PRO A 19 15.55 -8.51 -3.72
CA PRO A 19 15.86 -8.11 -5.10
C PRO A 19 14.76 -7.29 -5.76
N LEU A 20 13.50 -7.66 -5.56
CA LEU A 20 12.35 -6.92 -6.10
C LEU A 20 12.25 -5.51 -5.51
N MET A 21 12.48 -5.36 -4.21
CA MET A 21 12.46 -4.06 -3.56
C MET A 21 13.56 -3.14 -4.07
N ILE A 22 14.77 -3.69 -4.24
CA ILE A 22 15.92 -2.96 -4.82
C ILE A 22 15.57 -2.49 -6.22
N GLU A 23 14.99 -3.34 -7.04
CA GLU A 23 14.58 -3.00 -8.41
C GLU A 23 13.54 -1.88 -8.43
N VAL A 24 12.48 -1.97 -7.62
CA VAL A 24 11.44 -0.92 -7.53
C VAL A 24 12.05 0.42 -7.16
N VAL A 25 12.92 0.44 -6.15
CA VAL A 25 13.59 1.67 -5.70
C VAL A 25 14.48 2.25 -6.79
N GLU A 26 15.24 1.43 -7.47
CA GLU A 26 16.13 1.89 -8.54
C GLU A 26 15.37 2.48 -9.72
N ARG A 27 14.27 1.85 -10.12
CA ARG A 27 13.36 2.39 -11.15
C ARG A 27 12.76 3.73 -10.74
N MET A 28 12.36 3.88 -9.48
CA MET A 28 11.85 5.14 -8.94
C MET A 28 12.93 6.23 -8.90
N ARG A 29 14.20 5.89 -8.66
CA ARG A 29 15.33 6.83 -8.75
C ARG A 29 15.55 7.30 -10.19
N GLN A 30 15.57 6.39 -11.13
CA GLN A 30 15.75 6.71 -12.56
C GLN A 30 14.66 7.66 -13.06
N SER A 31 13.45 7.55 -12.54
CA SER A 31 12.34 8.47 -12.87
C SER A 31 12.45 9.84 -12.17
N LYS A 32 13.52 10.10 -11.40
CA LYS A 32 13.74 11.31 -10.58
C LYS A 32 12.62 11.58 -9.57
N SER A 33 11.94 10.56 -9.15
CA SER A 33 10.80 10.66 -8.22
C SER A 33 11.19 10.46 -6.77
N LEU A 34 12.46 10.18 -6.52
CA LEU A 34 13.06 10.16 -5.20
C LEU A 34 14.14 11.24 -5.11
N PRO A 35 14.31 11.90 -3.96
CA PRO A 35 15.44 12.79 -3.73
C PRO A 35 16.77 12.05 -3.94
N LEU A 36 17.74 12.70 -4.56
CA LEU A 36 19.05 12.11 -4.86
C LEU A 36 19.81 11.66 -3.59
N GLU A 37 19.61 12.36 -2.50
CA GLU A 37 20.25 12.12 -1.19
C GLU A 37 19.60 10.96 -0.42
N PHE A 38 18.51 10.48 -0.93
CA PHE A 38 17.70 9.51 -0.27
C PHE A 38 18.18 8.07 -0.55
N ASN A 39 18.62 7.37 0.50
CA ASN A 39 18.97 5.96 0.42
C ASN A 39 17.88 5.09 1.07
N PRO A 40 16.92 4.62 0.30
CA PRO A 40 15.83 3.79 0.81
C PRO A 40 16.27 2.44 1.36
N LEU A 41 17.48 2.03 1.10
CA LEU A 41 18.03 0.76 1.54
C LEU A 41 18.87 0.92 2.83
N SER A 42 19.00 2.15 3.34
CA SER A 42 19.64 2.42 4.61
C SER A 42 18.79 1.92 5.77
N GLU A 43 19.39 1.19 6.70
CA GLU A 43 18.71 0.76 7.93
C GLU A 43 18.26 1.94 8.81
N HIS A 44 18.89 3.09 8.65
CA HIS A 44 18.64 4.30 9.42
C HIS A 44 17.49 5.14 8.82
N ASP A 45 17.24 5.00 7.52
CA ASP A 45 16.19 5.74 6.82
C ASP A 45 14.87 4.94 6.81
N SER A 46 14.33 4.68 7.98
CA SER A 46 13.13 3.85 8.11
C SER A 46 11.81 4.56 7.76
N LYS A 47 11.85 5.86 7.46
CA LYS A 47 10.65 6.66 7.32
C LYS A 47 10.75 7.58 6.11
N TRP A 48 10.46 7.04 4.96
CA TRP A 48 10.53 7.84 3.76
C TRP A 48 9.17 8.01 3.10
N CYS A 49 8.97 9.21 2.65
CA CYS A 49 7.83 9.54 1.84
C CYS A 49 8.15 9.22 0.38
N ILE A 50 7.58 8.16 -0.12
CA ILE A 50 7.60 7.83 -1.55
C ILE A 50 6.40 8.49 -2.21
N SER A 51 6.60 9.06 -3.39
CA SER A 51 5.48 9.50 -4.21
C SER A 51 4.63 8.28 -4.60
N HIS A 52 3.41 8.21 -4.10
CA HIS A 52 2.46 7.15 -4.45
C HIS A 52 2.12 7.14 -5.95
N GLU A 53 2.15 8.29 -6.62
CA GLU A 53 1.95 8.36 -8.07
C GLU A 53 3.13 7.75 -8.83
N CYS A 54 4.36 8.02 -8.41
CA CYS A 54 5.52 7.36 -8.96
C CYS A 54 5.47 5.85 -8.76
N GLN A 55 5.07 5.42 -7.58
CA GLN A 55 4.95 3.99 -7.28
C GLN A 55 3.90 3.32 -8.16
N LYS A 56 2.74 3.94 -8.39
CA LYS A 56 1.74 3.42 -9.34
C LYS A 56 2.33 3.21 -10.73
N THR A 57 3.02 4.23 -11.24
CA THR A 57 3.64 4.19 -12.57
C THR A 57 4.71 3.11 -12.66
N THR A 58 5.62 3.05 -11.67
CA THR A 58 6.70 2.07 -11.63
C THR A 58 6.17 0.65 -11.57
N LEU A 59 5.24 0.37 -10.64
CA LEU A 59 4.66 -0.98 -10.52
C LEU A 59 3.85 -1.35 -11.76
N GLY A 60 3.08 -0.42 -12.33
CA GLY A 60 2.34 -0.65 -13.57
C GLY A 60 3.25 -1.01 -14.74
N GLN A 61 4.37 -0.32 -14.88
CA GLN A 61 5.38 -0.62 -15.89
C GLN A 61 6.00 -2.01 -15.69
N MET A 62 6.38 -2.34 -14.47
CA MET A 62 6.95 -3.65 -14.14
C MET A 62 5.96 -4.79 -14.45
N MET A 63 4.69 -4.62 -14.16
CA MET A 63 3.65 -5.60 -14.51
C MET A 63 3.52 -5.75 -16.02
N CYS A 64 3.53 -4.64 -16.76
CA CYS A 64 3.47 -4.65 -18.22
C CYS A 64 4.68 -5.37 -18.84
N GLU A 65 5.89 -5.08 -18.37
CA GLU A 65 7.13 -5.73 -18.82
C GLU A 65 7.15 -7.24 -18.53
N ALA A 66 6.53 -7.64 -17.42
CA ALA A 66 6.37 -9.04 -17.04
C ALA A 66 5.24 -9.77 -17.79
N GLY A 67 4.50 -9.08 -18.67
CA GLY A 67 3.37 -9.65 -19.41
C GLY A 67 2.15 -9.95 -18.54
N VAL A 68 2.02 -9.31 -17.39
CA VAL A 68 0.90 -9.50 -16.46
C VAL A 68 -0.31 -8.70 -16.93
N THR A 69 -1.46 -9.35 -17.01
CA THR A 69 -2.75 -8.66 -17.22
C THR A 69 -3.19 -8.02 -15.91
N VAL A 70 -3.22 -6.70 -15.86
CA VAL A 70 -3.62 -5.94 -14.68
C VAL A 70 -5.04 -5.43 -14.85
N GLN A 71 -5.91 -5.76 -13.91
CA GLN A 71 -7.27 -5.21 -13.83
C GLN A 71 -7.34 -4.21 -12.68
N LEU A 72 -7.55 -2.93 -13.02
CA LEU A 72 -7.69 -1.85 -12.05
C LEU A 72 -9.19 -1.61 -11.75
N HIS A 73 -9.47 -1.04 -10.58
CA HIS A 73 -10.84 -0.76 -10.13
C HIS A 73 -11.76 -1.99 -10.19
N THR A 74 -11.17 -3.15 -9.87
CA THR A 74 -11.82 -4.45 -9.92
C THR A 74 -11.74 -5.08 -8.54
N THR A 75 -12.88 -5.53 -8.03
CA THR A 75 -12.99 -6.14 -6.70
C THR A 75 -13.30 -7.62 -6.86
N VAL A 76 -12.69 -8.46 -6.02
CA VAL A 76 -13.11 -9.86 -5.90
C VAL A 76 -14.42 -9.89 -5.15
N ALA A 77 -15.47 -10.33 -5.84
CA ALA A 77 -16.83 -10.41 -5.30
C ALA A 77 -17.12 -11.79 -4.68
N ASP A 78 -16.55 -12.84 -5.28
CA ASP A 78 -16.79 -14.22 -4.83
C ASP A 78 -15.67 -15.16 -5.33
N VAL A 79 -15.74 -16.43 -4.97
CA VAL A 79 -14.81 -17.49 -5.39
C VAL A 79 -15.55 -18.60 -6.16
N ILE A 80 -14.83 -19.31 -7.01
CA ILE A 80 -15.33 -20.46 -7.75
C ILE A 80 -14.69 -21.70 -7.15
N MET A 81 -15.50 -22.52 -6.49
CA MET A 81 -15.06 -23.72 -5.80
C MET A 81 -15.55 -24.99 -6.49
N ASP A 82 -14.73 -26.03 -6.42
CA ASP A 82 -15.09 -27.41 -6.73
C ASP A 82 -14.71 -28.29 -5.53
N GLY A 83 -15.66 -28.58 -4.69
CA GLY A 83 -15.39 -29.12 -3.36
C GLY A 83 -14.45 -28.20 -2.56
N ASN A 84 -13.30 -28.70 -2.16
CA ASN A 84 -12.28 -27.93 -1.44
C ASN A 84 -11.22 -27.28 -2.37
N ARG A 85 -11.43 -27.33 -3.67
CA ARG A 85 -10.48 -26.77 -4.63
C ARG A 85 -10.96 -25.42 -5.14
N LEU A 86 -10.15 -24.39 -4.94
CA LEU A 86 -10.37 -23.08 -5.56
C LEU A 86 -10.00 -23.17 -7.05
N GLN A 87 -10.98 -22.90 -7.93
CA GLN A 87 -10.79 -22.90 -9.38
C GLN A 87 -10.58 -21.49 -9.95
N GLY A 88 -10.98 -20.47 -9.21
CA GLY A 88 -10.87 -19.09 -9.66
C GLY A 88 -11.67 -18.13 -8.80
N VAL A 89 -11.81 -16.91 -9.28
CA VAL A 89 -12.53 -15.85 -8.59
C VAL A 89 -13.58 -15.21 -9.49
N ILE A 90 -14.61 -14.67 -8.89
CA ILE A 90 -15.58 -13.78 -9.53
C ILE A 90 -15.20 -12.36 -9.20
N THR A 91 -15.02 -11.55 -10.21
CA THR A 91 -14.68 -10.14 -10.07
C THR A 91 -15.85 -9.25 -10.47
N GLU A 92 -15.90 -8.08 -9.86
CA GLU A 92 -16.88 -7.03 -10.17
C GLU A 92 -16.13 -5.74 -10.51
N SER A 93 -16.49 -5.13 -11.62
CA SER A 93 -15.97 -3.86 -12.08
C SER A 93 -17.07 -3.04 -12.76
N LYS A 94 -16.74 -1.84 -13.19
CA LYS A 94 -17.70 -1.04 -13.99
C LYS A 94 -18.05 -1.71 -15.34
N SER A 95 -17.20 -2.60 -15.85
CA SER A 95 -17.47 -3.36 -17.07
C SER A 95 -18.42 -4.54 -16.84
N GLY A 96 -18.71 -4.85 -15.59
CA GLY A 96 -19.59 -5.94 -15.20
C GLY A 96 -18.87 -7.01 -14.36
N ARG A 97 -19.56 -8.13 -14.21
CA ARG A 97 -19.10 -9.29 -13.46
C ARG A 97 -18.43 -10.29 -14.38
N GLU A 98 -17.25 -10.75 -13.99
CA GLU A 98 -16.44 -11.67 -14.76
C GLU A 98 -15.93 -12.82 -13.89
N ALA A 99 -15.71 -13.98 -14.49
CA ALA A 99 -15.07 -15.14 -13.88
C ALA A 99 -13.63 -15.26 -14.38
N ILE A 100 -12.68 -15.32 -13.47
CA ILE A 100 -11.27 -15.55 -13.79
C ILE A 100 -10.87 -16.90 -13.23
N LEU A 101 -10.59 -17.84 -14.12
CA LEU A 101 -10.13 -19.17 -13.74
C LEU A 101 -8.61 -19.22 -13.67
N ALA A 102 -8.08 -19.92 -12.68
CA ALA A 102 -6.65 -20.08 -12.48
C ALA A 102 -6.29 -21.44 -11.88
N GLN A 103 -5.13 -21.96 -12.25
CA GLN A 103 -4.60 -23.19 -11.65
C GLN A 103 -4.06 -22.91 -10.24
N VAL A 104 -3.53 -21.71 -10.01
CA VAL A 104 -2.99 -21.24 -8.73
C VAL A 104 -3.54 -19.85 -8.49
N THR A 105 -4.06 -19.61 -7.30
CA THR A 105 -4.52 -18.30 -6.85
C THR A 105 -3.72 -17.86 -5.63
N ILE A 106 -3.21 -16.64 -5.67
CA ILE A 106 -2.51 -16.01 -4.55
C ILE A 106 -3.42 -14.91 -4.00
N ASP A 107 -3.89 -15.06 -2.77
CA ASP A 107 -4.65 -14.02 -2.09
C ASP A 107 -3.70 -12.96 -1.52
N ALA A 108 -3.73 -11.79 -2.12
CA ALA A 108 -3.02 -10.61 -1.67
C ALA A 108 -3.99 -9.41 -1.51
N THR A 109 -5.24 -9.70 -1.15
CA THR A 109 -6.29 -8.68 -1.01
C THR A 109 -6.07 -7.73 0.17
N GLY A 110 -5.23 -8.09 1.12
CA GLY A 110 -4.95 -7.34 2.34
C GLY A 110 -5.74 -7.87 3.53
N ASP A 111 -7.00 -8.22 3.34
CA ASP A 111 -7.88 -8.75 4.39
C ASP A 111 -8.16 -10.26 4.25
N GLY A 112 -7.58 -10.92 3.25
CA GLY A 112 -7.77 -12.35 3.01
C GLY A 112 -9.15 -12.69 2.45
N ASP A 113 -9.70 -11.81 1.63
CA ASP A 113 -11.06 -11.93 1.09
C ASP A 113 -11.29 -13.23 0.31
N VAL A 114 -10.31 -13.64 -0.48
CA VAL A 114 -10.40 -14.88 -1.27
C VAL A 114 -10.33 -16.09 -0.35
N ALA A 115 -9.39 -16.11 0.58
CA ALA A 115 -9.22 -17.21 1.53
C ALA A 115 -10.47 -17.40 2.39
N ALA A 116 -11.02 -16.31 2.93
CA ALA A 116 -12.23 -16.34 3.75
C ALA A 116 -13.44 -16.89 2.95
N ARG A 117 -13.64 -16.42 1.72
CA ARG A 117 -14.73 -16.92 0.85
C ARG A 117 -14.54 -18.36 0.42
N ALA A 118 -13.30 -18.81 0.28
CA ALA A 118 -12.97 -20.19 -0.01
C ALA A 118 -13.17 -21.15 1.18
N GLY A 119 -13.52 -20.62 2.35
CA GLY A 119 -13.77 -21.42 3.55
C GLY A 119 -12.51 -21.76 4.36
N ALA A 120 -11.39 -21.07 4.11
CA ALA A 120 -10.19 -21.21 4.94
C ALA A 120 -10.45 -20.68 6.35
N GLU A 121 -9.87 -21.34 7.35
CA GLU A 121 -9.89 -20.83 8.72
C GLU A 121 -9.06 -19.56 8.84
N TYR A 122 -9.57 -18.58 9.57
CA TYR A 122 -8.86 -17.32 9.83
C TYR A 122 -9.18 -16.76 11.21
N ILE A 123 -8.32 -15.91 11.70
CA ILE A 123 -8.50 -15.17 12.94
C ILE A 123 -8.69 -13.69 12.58
N LEU A 124 -9.76 -13.08 13.10
CA LEU A 124 -10.02 -11.66 12.94
C LEU A 124 -9.66 -10.93 14.24
N GLY A 125 -8.76 -9.94 14.11
CA GLY A 125 -8.30 -9.17 15.25
C GLY A 125 -7.38 -9.95 16.18
N ARG A 126 -7.08 -9.37 17.33
CA ARG A 126 -6.24 -10.01 18.35
C ARG A 126 -7.05 -10.88 19.31
N GLU A 127 -6.37 -11.87 19.89
CA GLU A 127 -6.98 -12.72 20.89
C GLU A 127 -7.47 -11.92 22.11
N GLY A 128 -8.67 -12.22 22.56
CA GLY A 128 -9.27 -11.66 23.77
C GLY A 128 -10.32 -10.58 23.53
N ASP A 129 -10.11 -9.65 22.58
CA ASP A 129 -11.06 -8.56 22.32
C ASP A 129 -11.40 -8.36 20.83
N ASN A 130 -10.81 -9.16 19.96
CA ASN A 130 -10.96 -9.05 18.49
C ASN A 130 -10.63 -7.66 17.92
N ALA A 131 -9.84 -6.86 18.63
CA ALA A 131 -9.46 -5.54 18.17
C ALA A 131 -8.54 -5.63 16.94
N CYS A 132 -8.91 -4.93 15.89
CA CYS A 132 -8.13 -4.80 14.67
C CYS A 132 -7.23 -3.56 14.73
N GLN A 133 -6.33 -3.44 13.76
CA GLN A 133 -5.53 -2.22 13.58
C GLN A 133 -6.45 -1.01 13.36
N PRO A 134 -6.08 0.18 13.89
CA PRO A 134 -6.84 1.40 13.65
C PRO A 134 -6.96 1.70 12.16
N VAL A 135 -8.12 2.18 11.77
CA VAL A 135 -8.35 2.65 10.39
C VAL A 135 -7.83 4.08 10.21
N THR A 136 -7.35 4.38 9.02
CA THR A 136 -6.85 5.71 8.66
C THR A 136 -7.41 6.12 7.31
N LEU A 137 -7.90 7.35 7.21
CA LEU A 137 -8.26 7.98 5.96
C LEU A 137 -7.12 8.91 5.53
N MET A 138 -6.43 8.55 4.47
CA MET A 138 -5.37 9.38 3.88
C MET A 138 -5.97 10.31 2.82
N PHE A 139 -5.58 11.58 2.85
CA PHE A 139 -5.98 12.56 1.85
C PHE A 139 -4.89 13.61 1.64
N ARG A 140 -4.93 14.28 0.51
CA ARG A 140 -3.94 15.29 0.14
C ARG A 140 -4.51 16.68 0.34
N ILE A 141 -3.73 17.53 1.01
CA ILE A 141 -4.04 18.95 1.20
C ILE A 141 -3.01 19.77 0.43
N GLY A 142 -3.48 20.79 -0.29
CA GLY A 142 -2.61 21.79 -0.92
C GLY A 142 -2.73 23.16 -0.25
N GLY A 143 -1.79 24.06 -0.54
CA GLY A 143 -1.82 25.44 -0.03
C GLY A 143 -1.55 25.55 1.48
N VAL A 144 -0.82 24.59 2.05
CA VAL A 144 -0.50 24.57 3.47
C VAL A 144 0.57 25.61 3.78
N ASP A 145 0.30 26.48 4.74
CA ASP A 145 1.30 27.35 5.34
C ASP A 145 2.08 26.58 6.41
N TYR A 146 3.28 26.13 6.06
CA TYR A 146 4.11 25.31 6.93
C TYR A 146 4.57 26.05 8.20
N SER A 147 4.60 27.39 8.19
CA SER A 147 4.94 28.18 9.38
C SER A 147 3.86 28.12 10.45
N ARG A 148 2.62 27.78 10.06
CA ARG A 148 1.43 27.70 10.93
C ARG A 148 0.92 26.27 11.11
N ALA A 149 1.36 25.34 10.29
CA ALA A 149 0.88 23.97 10.35
C ALA A 149 1.31 23.26 11.63
N VAL A 150 0.42 22.46 12.19
CA VAL A 150 0.71 21.61 13.34
C VAL A 150 1.01 20.21 12.85
N PHE A 151 2.18 19.69 13.19
CA PHE A 151 2.58 18.33 12.86
C PHE A 151 2.66 17.49 14.14
N PRO A 152 2.06 16.28 14.16
CA PRO A 152 2.21 15.39 15.31
C PRO A 152 3.67 14.97 15.45
N GLY A 153 4.19 15.00 16.68
CA GLY A 153 5.62 14.86 16.94
C GLY A 153 6.20 13.44 16.84
N SER A 154 5.45 12.46 16.33
CA SER A 154 5.88 11.06 16.34
C SER A 154 6.42 10.55 15.00
N PHE A 155 5.95 11.08 13.88
CA PHE A 155 6.38 10.66 12.54
C PHE A 155 7.37 11.63 11.90
N GLU A 156 7.28 12.89 12.27
CA GLU A 156 7.97 14.00 11.63
C GLU A 156 9.35 14.29 12.24
N SER A 157 9.77 13.54 13.25
CA SER A 157 11.10 13.68 13.87
C SER A 157 12.27 13.46 12.90
N TYR A 158 11.99 12.97 11.71
CA TYR A 158 12.98 12.72 10.65
C TYR A 158 12.85 13.66 9.44
N MET A 159 11.85 14.52 9.45
CA MET A 159 11.67 15.54 8.43
C MET A 159 12.01 16.88 9.04
N ASP A 160 12.87 17.62 8.39
CA ASP A 160 13.22 19.00 8.78
C ASP A 160 12.06 19.94 8.38
N ILE A 161 10.92 19.80 9.08
CA ILE A 161 9.74 20.62 8.84
C ILE A 161 9.84 21.85 9.74
N PRO A 162 9.72 23.05 9.17
CA PRO A 162 9.70 24.28 9.97
C PRO A 162 8.58 24.24 11.02
N LYS A 163 8.92 24.46 12.27
CA LYS A 163 7.94 24.48 13.36
C LYS A 163 7.18 25.79 13.31
N GLY A 164 5.86 25.69 13.08
CA GLY A 164 4.95 26.83 13.18
C GLY A 164 4.53 27.14 14.62
N GLU A 165 3.99 28.32 14.83
CA GLU A 165 3.52 28.77 16.16
C GLU A 165 2.45 27.84 16.76
N ILE A 166 1.62 27.24 15.91
CA ILE A 166 0.53 26.34 16.35
C ILE A 166 1.06 24.98 16.83
N GLN A 167 2.27 24.59 16.48
CA GLN A 167 2.86 23.31 16.92
C GLN A 167 3.05 23.24 18.44
N SER A 168 3.18 24.39 19.10
CA SER A 168 3.29 24.47 20.56
C SER A 168 1.98 24.13 21.27
N LEU A 169 0.83 24.33 20.62
CA LEU A 169 -0.50 24.08 21.16
C LEU A 169 -0.90 22.59 21.11
N GLY A 170 -0.31 21.80 20.23
CA GLY A 170 -0.57 20.36 20.09
C GLY A 170 0.09 19.49 21.18
N LYS A 171 0.78 20.08 22.14
CA LYS A 171 1.45 19.40 23.27
C LYS A 171 0.73 19.57 24.62
N GLN A 172 -0.48 20.12 24.61
CA GLN A 172 -1.29 20.27 25.84
C GLN A 172 -2.24 19.09 26.04
#